data_d1b81a75ab58420810be02db816dc505
#
_entry.id   d1b81a75ab58420810be02db816dc505
#
_cell.length_a   1.000
_cell.length_b   1.000
_cell.length_c   1.000
_cell.angle_alpha   90.00
_cell.angle_beta   90.00
_cell.angle_gamma   90.00
#
_symmetry.space_group_name_H-M   'P 1'
#
loop_
_entity.id
_entity.type
_entity.pdbx_description
1 polymer ?
#
loop_
_entity_poly.entity_id
_entity_poly.type
_entity_poly.pdbx_seq_one_letter_code
_entity_poly.pdbx_strand_id
1 'polypeptide(L)'
;MVLISNTRTLNQQDLINDILKGNTVSLSRAITLIESKKNSDRILANKILKECLHKNKKSSIRIGITGVPGVGKSTFIEALGTYLSKLGKKIAVLAVDPSSSITKGSIMGDKTRMENLVKDPNVYIRPSPAGN
;
A
#
# COMPACT_ATOMS: atom_id res chain seq x y z
N MET A 1 17.55 -30.07 7.54
CA MET A 1 16.91 -28.87 6.91
C MET A 1 16.55 -27.92 8.03
N VAL A 2 17.41 -26.96 8.31
CA VAL A 2 17.23 -26.01 9.42
C VAL A 2 16.51 -24.78 8.85
N LEU A 3 15.25 -24.64 9.19
CA LEU A 3 14.50 -23.39 8.94
C LEU A 3 14.94 -22.37 10.00
N ILE A 4 15.89 -21.53 9.64
CA ILE A 4 16.23 -20.34 10.44
C ILE A 4 15.10 -19.35 10.23
N SER A 5 14.13 -19.34 11.14
CA SER A 5 13.17 -18.25 11.27
C SER A 5 13.91 -17.02 11.80
N ASN A 6 14.48 -16.24 10.89
CA ASN A 6 15.07 -14.94 11.22
C ASN A 6 13.92 -13.95 11.48
N THR A 7 13.24 -14.11 12.63
CA THR A 7 12.37 -13.07 13.18
C THR A 7 13.29 -11.97 13.72
N ARG A 8 13.85 -11.16 12.80
CA ARG A 8 14.36 -9.84 13.17
C ARG A 8 13.18 -9.13 13.84
N THR A 9 13.25 -8.96 15.14
CA THR A 9 12.44 -7.99 15.86
C THR A 9 12.64 -6.66 15.14
N LEU A 10 11.63 -6.26 14.37
CA LEU A 10 11.68 -5.02 13.59
C LEU A 10 11.85 -3.89 14.59
N ASN A 11 13.06 -3.32 14.64
CA ASN A 11 13.27 -2.10 15.39
C ASN A 11 12.32 -1.04 14.80
N GLN A 12 11.44 -0.51 15.62
CA GLN A 12 10.45 0.49 15.21
C GLN A 12 11.11 1.66 14.47
N GLN A 13 12.28 2.09 14.94
CA GLN A 13 12.99 3.22 14.36
C GLN A 13 13.54 2.90 12.97
N ASP A 14 14.03 1.70 12.74
CA ASP A 14 14.50 1.25 11.43
C ASP A 14 13.34 1.20 10.43
N LEU A 15 12.19 0.70 10.86
CA LEU A 15 10.98 0.66 10.03
C LEU A 15 10.55 2.07 9.60
N ILE A 16 10.54 3.04 10.51
CA ILE A 16 10.20 4.44 10.23
C ILE A 16 11.22 5.05 9.26
N ASN A 17 12.50 4.87 9.52
CA ASN A 17 13.56 5.41 8.67
C ASN A 17 13.49 4.86 7.24
N ASP A 18 13.21 3.57 7.10
CA ASP A 18 13.05 2.92 5.81
C ASP A 18 11.83 3.44 5.05
N ILE A 19 10.69 3.63 5.74
CA ILE A 19 9.49 4.22 5.13
C ILE A 19 9.78 5.63 4.60
N LEU A 20 10.47 6.44 5.40
CA LEU A 20 10.82 7.81 5.00
C LEU A 20 11.79 7.88 3.81
N LYS A 21 12.63 6.84 3.65
CA LYS A 21 13.48 6.65 2.46
C LYS A 21 12.70 6.11 1.24
N GLY A 22 11.44 5.70 1.44
CA GLY A 22 10.58 5.18 0.37
C GLY A 22 10.71 3.67 0.14
N ASN A 23 11.15 2.91 1.15
CA ASN A 23 11.19 1.45 1.06
C ASN A 23 9.77 0.87 1.07
N THR A 24 9.39 0.22 -0.03
CA THR A 24 8.03 -0.31 -0.25
C THR A 24 7.74 -1.53 0.63
N VAL A 25 8.75 -2.33 0.99
CA VAL A 25 8.60 -3.48 1.89
C VAL A 25 8.26 -3.01 3.30
N SER A 26 8.99 -2.01 3.79
CA SER A 26 8.75 -1.41 5.11
C SER A 26 7.39 -0.70 5.15
N LEU A 27 7.03 0.00 4.06
CA LEU A 27 5.70 0.59 3.90
C LEU A 27 4.59 -0.48 3.96
N SER A 28 4.75 -1.59 3.24
CA SER A 28 3.77 -2.69 3.25
C SER A 28 3.57 -3.28 4.64
N ARG A 29 4.65 -3.47 5.39
CA ARG A 29 4.60 -3.95 6.78
C ARG A 29 3.88 -2.97 7.71
N ALA A 30 4.17 -1.68 7.59
CA ALA A 30 3.50 -0.65 8.38
C ALA A 30 1.99 -0.61 8.10
N ILE A 31 1.57 -0.69 6.84
CA ILE A 31 0.16 -0.74 6.48
C ILE A 31 -0.51 -1.99 7.06
N THR A 32 0.16 -3.14 7.04
CA THR A 32 -0.35 -4.37 7.68
C THR A 32 -0.57 -4.20 9.17
N LEU A 33 0.33 -3.50 9.88
CA LEU A 33 0.14 -3.17 11.30
C LEU A 33 -1.05 -2.24 11.53
N ILE A 34 -1.24 -1.25 10.64
CA ILE A 34 -2.37 -0.31 10.71
C ILE A 34 -3.71 -1.03 10.51
N GLU A 35 -3.75 -1.99 9.60
CA GLU A 35 -4.95 -2.79 9.28
C GLU A 35 -5.21 -3.91 10.29
N SER A 36 -4.27 -4.19 11.20
CA SER A 36 -4.40 -5.26 12.20
C SER A 36 -5.46 -4.92 13.25
N LYS A 37 -6.24 -5.94 13.64
CA LYS A 37 -7.24 -5.87 14.73
C LYS A 37 -6.64 -6.12 16.12
N LYS A 38 -5.35 -6.49 16.20
CA LYS A 38 -4.66 -6.76 17.48
C LYS A 38 -4.30 -5.45 18.19
N ASN A 39 -4.57 -5.36 19.48
CA ASN A 39 -4.27 -4.16 20.26
C ASN A 39 -2.77 -3.82 20.29
N SER A 40 -1.88 -4.82 20.39
CA SER A 40 -0.44 -4.63 20.34
C SER A 40 0.02 -3.96 19.05
N ASP A 41 -0.52 -4.42 17.91
CA ASP A 41 -0.20 -3.90 16.59
C ASP A 41 -0.71 -2.46 16.42
N ARG A 42 -1.91 -2.15 16.95
CA ARG A 42 -2.49 -0.80 16.94
C ARG A 42 -1.63 0.22 17.69
N ILE A 43 -1.07 -0.16 18.85
CA ILE A 43 -0.17 0.72 19.61
C ILE A 43 1.08 1.03 18.77
N LEU A 44 1.69 0.01 18.17
CA LEU A 44 2.86 0.17 17.30
C LEU A 44 2.53 0.99 16.05
N ALA A 45 1.41 0.69 15.40
CA ALA A 45 0.93 1.41 14.22
C ALA A 45 0.74 2.91 14.50
N ASN A 46 0.11 3.27 15.64
CA ASN A 46 -0.09 4.66 16.02
C ASN A 46 1.23 5.41 16.24
N LYS A 47 2.22 4.76 16.84
CA LYS A 47 3.57 5.35 16.99
C LYS A 47 4.22 5.59 15.64
N ILE A 48 4.18 4.60 14.74
CA ILE A 48 4.75 4.73 13.38
C ILE A 48 4.05 5.85 12.62
N LEU A 49 2.71 5.89 12.62
CA LEU A 49 1.94 6.95 11.96
C LEU A 49 2.32 8.34 12.47
N LYS A 50 2.35 8.52 13.79
CA LYS A 50 2.68 9.82 14.41
C LYS A 50 4.07 10.29 13.99
N GLU A 51 5.07 9.43 14.04
CA GLU A 51 6.43 9.75 13.64
C GLU A 51 6.56 10.04 12.14
N CYS A 52 5.91 9.23 11.30
CA CYS A 52 5.93 9.45 9.84
C CYS A 52 5.24 10.77 9.46
N LEU A 53 4.10 11.10 10.08
CA LEU A 53 3.40 12.36 9.84
C LEU A 53 4.20 13.58 10.32
N HIS A 54 4.85 13.47 11.46
CA HIS A 54 5.67 14.56 12.01
C HIS A 54 6.92 14.82 11.15
N LYS A 55 7.57 13.77 10.65
CA LYS A 55 8.81 13.87 9.87
C LYS A 55 8.57 14.13 8.38
N ASN A 56 7.42 13.74 7.84
CA ASN A 56 7.09 13.96 6.44
C ASN A 56 6.48 15.34 6.22
N LYS A 57 7.27 16.23 5.66
CA LYS A 57 6.84 17.59 5.29
C LYS A 57 6.42 17.72 3.83
N LYS A 58 6.39 16.62 3.07
CA LYS A 58 6.01 16.64 1.65
C LYS A 58 4.49 16.60 1.51
N SER A 59 3.96 17.46 0.66
CA SER A 59 2.55 17.42 0.27
C SER A 59 2.28 16.24 -0.67
N SER A 60 1.10 15.65 -0.56
CA SER A 60 0.61 14.62 -1.47
C SER A 60 -0.80 14.93 -1.91
N ILE A 61 -1.11 14.58 -3.15
CA ILE A 61 -2.48 14.66 -3.70
C ILE A 61 -3.12 13.30 -3.52
N ARG A 62 -4.35 13.27 -3.01
CA ARG A 62 -5.16 12.06 -2.89
C ARG A 62 -6.32 12.15 -3.86
N ILE A 63 -6.47 11.12 -4.70
CA ILE A 63 -7.50 11.05 -5.73
C ILE A 63 -8.36 9.83 -5.42
N GLY A 64 -9.66 10.05 -5.21
CA GLY A 64 -10.63 8.97 -5.10
C GLY A 64 -11.20 8.63 -6.47
N ILE A 65 -11.11 7.36 -6.87
CA ILE A 65 -11.67 6.85 -8.12
C ILE A 65 -12.75 5.85 -7.78
N THR A 66 -13.99 6.15 -8.16
CA THR A 66 -15.16 5.30 -7.92
C THR A 66 -15.93 5.07 -9.20
N GLY A 67 -16.78 4.06 -9.22
CA GLY A 67 -17.62 3.71 -10.35
C GLY A 67 -18.05 2.24 -10.31
N VAL A 68 -19.05 1.89 -11.12
CA VAL A 68 -19.58 0.53 -11.22
C VAL A 68 -18.50 -0.45 -11.71
N PRO A 69 -18.63 -1.76 -11.43
CA PRO A 69 -17.76 -2.79 -12.00
C PRO A 69 -17.74 -2.72 -13.54
N GLY A 70 -16.57 -2.92 -14.14
CA GLY A 70 -16.41 -2.94 -15.61
C GLY A 70 -16.36 -1.58 -16.32
N VAL A 71 -16.50 -0.44 -15.61
CA VAL A 71 -16.52 0.90 -16.22
C VAL A 71 -15.13 1.40 -16.68
N GLY A 72 -14.07 0.63 -16.43
CA GLY A 72 -12.71 1.01 -16.86
C GLY A 72 -11.86 1.70 -15.80
N LYS A 73 -12.22 1.62 -14.50
CA LYS A 73 -11.42 2.23 -13.42
C LYS A 73 -9.95 1.80 -13.44
N SER A 74 -9.69 0.51 -13.54
CA SER A 74 -8.31 -0.02 -13.55
C SER A 74 -7.54 0.42 -14.78
N THR A 75 -8.19 0.50 -15.94
CA THR A 75 -7.61 1.03 -17.18
C THR A 75 -7.23 2.50 -17.04
N PHE A 76 -8.11 3.30 -16.44
CA PHE A 76 -7.83 4.70 -16.15
C PHE A 76 -6.66 4.86 -15.15
N ILE A 77 -6.64 4.07 -14.08
CA ILE A 77 -5.55 4.08 -13.08
C ILE A 77 -4.22 3.72 -13.73
N GLU A 78 -4.21 2.70 -14.60
CA GLU A 78 -3.02 2.28 -15.35
C GLU A 78 -2.48 3.43 -16.21
N ALA A 79 -3.35 4.05 -17.01
CA ALA A 79 -2.96 5.15 -17.91
C ALA A 79 -2.46 6.38 -17.13
N LEU A 80 -3.23 6.82 -16.14
CA LEU A 80 -2.86 7.96 -15.31
C LEU A 80 -1.58 7.71 -14.50
N GLY A 81 -1.47 6.52 -13.88
CA GLY A 81 -0.29 6.14 -13.10
C GLY A 81 0.96 6.08 -13.96
N THR A 82 0.88 5.45 -15.13
CA THR A 82 2.01 5.41 -16.09
C THR A 82 2.42 6.81 -16.53
N TYR A 83 1.46 7.67 -16.82
CA TYR A 83 1.74 9.07 -17.19
C TYR A 83 2.45 9.82 -16.06
N LEU A 84 1.94 9.73 -14.84
CA LEU A 84 2.53 10.40 -13.68
C LEU A 84 3.90 9.84 -13.30
N SER A 85 4.12 8.53 -13.44
CA SER A 85 5.43 7.92 -13.20
C SER A 85 6.48 8.42 -14.17
N LYS A 86 6.14 8.56 -15.46
CA LYS A 86 7.01 9.16 -16.48
C LYS A 86 7.40 10.61 -16.14
N LEU A 87 6.58 11.32 -15.39
CA LEU A 87 6.88 12.65 -14.85
C LEU A 87 7.69 12.59 -13.53
N GLY A 88 8.21 11.43 -13.15
CA GLY A 88 9.01 11.24 -11.96
C GLY A 88 8.21 11.28 -10.65
N LYS A 89 6.87 11.16 -10.69
CA LYS A 89 6.03 11.14 -9.50
C LYS A 89 6.02 9.74 -8.89
N LYS A 90 6.01 9.67 -7.55
CA LYS A 90 5.76 8.42 -6.83
C LYS A 90 4.26 8.25 -6.63
N ILE A 91 3.74 7.08 -6.94
CA ILE A 91 2.32 6.76 -6.93
C ILE A 91 2.05 5.61 -5.96
N ALA A 92 1.00 5.74 -5.16
CA ALA A 92 0.45 4.64 -4.38
C ALA A 92 -1.00 4.41 -4.80
N VAL A 93 -1.32 3.18 -5.19
CA VAL A 93 -2.67 2.74 -5.50
C VAL A 93 -3.17 1.85 -4.36
N LEU A 94 -4.18 2.29 -3.65
CA LEU A 94 -4.86 1.51 -2.63
C LEU A 94 -6.19 1.04 -3.22
N ALA A 95 -6.24 -0.20 -3.65
CA ALA A 95 -7.44 -0.80 -4.22
C ALA A 95 -8.34 -1.29 -3.08
N VAL A 96 -9.45 -0.61 -2.85
CA VAL A 96 -10.47 -1.02 -1.88
C VAL A 96 -11.58 -1.76 -2.62
N ASP A 97 -11.72 -3.05 -2.36
CA ASP A 97 -12.77 -3.87 -2.93
C ASP A 97 -13.84 -4.17 -1.87
N PRO A 98 -15.06 -3.60 -2.01
CA PRO A 98 -16.15 -3.87 -1.08
C PRO A 98 -16.62 -5.33 -1.11
N SER A 99 -16.31 -6.10 -2.16
CA SER A 99 -16.67 -7.52 -2.29
C SER A 99 -15.63 -8.48 -1.67
N SER A 100 -14.49 -7.98 -1.21
CA SER A 100 -13.39 -8.78 -0.65
C SER A 100 -13.73 -9.51 0.64
N SER A 101 -14.81 -9.12 1.32
CA SER A 101 -15.37 -9.86 2.47
C SER A 101 -16.08 -11.15 2.06
N ILE A 102 -16.48 -11.30 0.81
CA ILE A 102 -17.32 -12.41 0.33
C ILE A 102 -16.56 -13.38 -0.59
N THR A 103 -15.59 -12.91 -1.37
CA THR A 103 -14.83 -13.76 -2.30
C THR A 103 -13.33 -13.52 -2.17
N LYS A 104 -12.61 -14.51 -1.66
CA LYS A 104 -11.12 -14.52 -1.56
C LYS A 104 -10.39 -14.43 -2.92
N GLY A 105 -11.11 -14.34 -4.05
CA GLY A 105 -10.57 -14.39 -5.40
C GLY A 105 -10.45 -13.04 -6.14
N SER A 106 -11.15 -11.99 -5.68
CA SER A 106 -11.23 -10.72 -6.40
C SER A 106 -9.96 -9.85 -6.30
N ILE A 107 -9.17 -10.02 -5.26
CA ILE A 107 -7.94 -9.25 -4.99
C ILE A 107 -6.84 -9.47 -6.05
N MET A 108 -6.81 -10.65 -6.67
CA MET A 108 -5.83 -10.98 -7.72
C MET A 108 -6.20 -10.34 -9.09
N GLY A 109 -7.47 -10.10 -9.36
CA GLY A 109 -7.95 -9.59 -10.64
C GLY A 109 -7.52 -8.13 -10.94
N ASP A 110 -7.37 -7.29 -9.93
CA ASP A 110 -6.95 -5.89 -10.13
C ASP A 110 -5.45 -5.75 -10.39
N LYS A 111 -4.61 -6.61 -9.81
CA LYS A 111 -3.17 -6.63 -10.13
C LYS A 111 -2.89 -7.09 -11.56
N THR A 112 -3.64 -8.05 -12.08
CA THR A 112 -3.49 -8.55 -13.45
C THR A 112 -3.97 -7.53 -14.50
N ARG A 113 -4.79 -6.56 -14.10
CA ARG A 113 -5.27 -5.48 -14.98
C ARG A 113 -4.37 -4.26 -15.04
N MET A 114 -3.35 -4.18 -14.19
CA MET A 114 -2.39 -3.07 -14.11
C MET A 114 -0.96 -3.59 -14.30
N GLU A 115 -0.75 -4.39 -15.36
CA GLU A 115 0.49 -5.15 -15.59
C GLU A 115 1.74 -4.29 -15.75
N ASN A 116 1.62 -3.15 -16.41
CA ASN A 116 2.75 -2.23 -16.61
C ASN A 116 3.02 -1.44 -15.34
N LEU A 117 1.96 -1.00 -14.68
CA LEU A 117 2.08 -0.18 -13.48
C LEU A 117 2.69 -0.95 -12.30
N VAL A 118 2.38 -2.25 -12.17
CA VAL A 118 2.96 -3.13 -11.13
C VAL A 118 4.47 -3.26 -11.25
N LYS A 119 5.02 -3.16 -12.45
CA LYS A 119 6.46 -3.30 -12.73
C LYS A 119 7.23 -1.99 -12.55
N ASP A 120 6.54 -0.88 -12.41
CA ASP A 120 7.16 0.44 -12.29
C ASP A 120 7.72 0.67 -10.88
N PRO A 121 9.02 0.97 -10.73
CA PRO A 121 9.67 1.17 -9.44
C PRO A 121 9.15 2.39 -8.65
N ASN A 122 8.49 3.33 -9.33
CA ASN A 122 7.89 4.51 -8.71
C ASN A 122 6.46 4.25 -8.21
N VAL A 123 5.93 3.04 -8.44
CA VAL A 123 4.54 2.71 -8.15
C VAL A 123 4.44 1.64 -7.07
N TYR A 124 3.57 1.88 -6.12
CA TYR A 124 3.20 0.93 -5.09
C TYR A 124 1.71 0.61 -5.20
N ILE A 125 1.36 -0.67 -5.39
CA ILE A 125 -0.03 -1.11 -5.49
C ILE A 125 -0.32 -2.08 -4.34
N ARG A 126 -1.35 -1.78 -3.56
CA ARG A 126 -1.80 -2.63 -2.47
C ARG A 126 -3.33 -2.80 -2.50
N PRO A 127 -3.82 -4.04 -2.51
CA PRO A 127 -5.20 -4.32 -2.13
C PRO A 127 -5.38 -4.00 -0.64
N SER A 128 -6.41 -3.24 -0.29
CA SER A 128 -6.78 -2.95 1.09
C SER A 128 -8.17 -3.53 1.37
N PRO A 129 -8.39 -4.15 2.53
CA PRO A 129 -9.72 -4.60 2.89
C PRO A 129 -10.65 -3.39 3.02
N ALA A 130 -11.90 -3.55 2.59
CA ALA A 130 -12.93 -2.58 2.93
C ALA A 130 -13.04 -2.54 4.46
N GLY A 131 -12.90 -1.36 5.06
CA GLY A 131 -13.12 -1.18 6.48
C GLY A 131 -14.55 -1.59 6.84
N ASN A 132 -14.72 -2.32 7.93
CA ASN A 132 -16.03 -2.57 8.52
C ASN A 132 -16.48 -1.30 9.24
#